data_846c1f2bd526a84ea9e7cff448411485
#
_entry.id   846c1f2bd526a84ea9e7cff448411485
#
_cell.length_a   1.000
_cell.length_b   1.000
_cell.length_c   1.000
_cell.angle_alpha   90.00
_cell.angle_beta   90.00
_cell.angle_gamma   90.00
#
_symmetry.space_group_name_H-M   'P 1'
#
loop_
_entity.id
_entity.type
_entity.pdbx_description
1 polymer ?
#
loop_
_entity_poly.entity_id
_entity_poly.type
_entity_poly.pdbx_seq_one_letter_code
_entity_poly.pdbx_strand_id
1 'polypeptide(L)'
;LVSAAHRALADFVGGDDPDEIIFGANMTTITFAFSRALSQQWQSGDNIVVTQLDHDANVSTWALAARDRGVEVRYAQINPADCTLDVDDLKSKIDQRTQLVAVGLASNSSGSINPVAEICQYARQYDALSFVDAVHYAPHRLIDVQEIGCDALACSTYKFFGPHIGVLWGKKSLLTELQPYKVEPAANNTPDKWMTGTQNFACLCGARAAVDYIANIGHSIADDGSLSRRTALQIAYNAIEDYENTLCQQLLVGLEKIVAS
;
A
#
# COMPACT_ATOMS: atom_id res chain seq x y z
N LEU A 1 5.36 10.63 21.13
CA LEU A 1 4.91 11.13 19.82
C LEU A 1 5.13 10.09 18.74
N VAL A 2 6.37 9.67 18.48
CA VAL A 2 6.73 8.70 17.43
C VAL A 2 5.96 7.39 17.60
N SER A 3 6.06 6.74 18.75
CA SER A 3 5.34 5.48 19.02
C SER A 3 3.81 5.60 18.87
N ALA A 4 3.25 6.79 19.13
CA ALA A 4 1.81 7.03 18.94
C ALA A 4 1.45 7.15 17.45
N ALA A 5 2.35 7.67 16.60
CA ALA A 5 2.15 7.67 15.17
C ALA A 5 2.21 6.25 14.59
N HIS A 6 3.19 5.43 14.99
CA HIS A 6 3.27 4.03 14.58
C HIS A 6 1.99 3.26 14.95
N ARG A 7 1.49 3.39 16.19
CA ARG A 7 0.23 2.75 16.59
C ARG A 7 -0.96 3.24 15.78
N ALA A 8 -1.04 4.54 15.49
CA ALA A 8 -2.15 5.08 14.70
C ALA A 8 -2.16 4.51 13.27
N LEU A 9 -0.99 4.43 12.64
CA LEU A 9 -0.90 3.87 11.29
C LEU A 9 -1.04 2.34 11.27
N ALA A 10 -0.62 1.61 12.32
CA ALA A 10 -0.94 0.20 12.47
C ALA A 10 -2.47 -0.01 12.53
N ASP A 11 -3.17 0.74 13.39
CA ASP A 11 -4.65 0.71 13.45
C ASP A 11 -5.29 1.06 12.09
N PHE A 12 -4.69 2.00 11.33
CA PHE A 12 -5.18 2.45 10.03
C PHE A 12 -5.12 1.34 8.97
N VAL A 13 -4.02 0.59 8.93
CA VAL A 13 -3.83 -0.48 7.93
C VAL A 13 -4.27 -1.87 8.41
N GLY A 14 -4.72 -2.01 9.67
CA GLY A 14 -5.10 -3.30 10.26
C GLY A 14 -3.89 -4.17 10.64
N GLY A 15 -2.75 -3.54 10.94
CA GLY A 15 -1.55 -4.24 11.45
C GLY A 15 -1.61 -4.44 12.96
N ASP A 16 -1.07 -5.57 13.44
CA ASP A 16 -1.10 -5.93 14.85
C ASP A 16 0.05 -5.28 15.65
N ASP A 17 1.19 -5.01 15.01
CA ASP A 17 2.40 -4.52 15.66
C ASP A 17 2.82 -3.14 15.11
N PRO A 18 2.89 -2.09 15.94
CA PRO A 18 3.39 -0.78 15.53
C PRO A 18 4.81 -0.79 14.94
N ASP A 19 5.63 -1.78 15.27
CA ASP A 19 6.99 -1.92 14.75
C ASP A 19 7.02 -2.38 13.27
N GLU A 20 5.88 -2.78 12.71
CA GLU A 20 5.68 -3.08 11.28
C GLU A 20 5.45 -1.84 10.43
N ILE A 21 5.30 -0.66 11.06
CA ILE A 21 5.10 0.61 10.36
C ILE A 21 6.44 1.34 10.20
N ILE A 22 6.74 1.73 8.97
CA ILE A 22 7.93 2.49 8.61
C ILE A 22 7.50 3.79 7.95
N PHE A 23 8.14 4.91 8.35
CA PHE A 23 7.90 6.21 7.76
C PHE A 23 9.05 6.63 6.83
N GLY A 24 8.71 7.35 5.77
CA GLY A 24 9.67 7.97 4.86
C GLY A 24 9.07 9.22 4.19
N ALA A 25 9.82 9.85 3.29
CA ALA A 25 9.40 11.11 2.69
C ALA A 25 8.09 10.99 1.88
N ASN A 26 7.87 9.88 1.20
CA ASN A 26 6.67 9.52 0.44
C ASN A 26 6.74 8.04 0.05
N MET A 27 5.63 7.50 -0.48
CA MET A 27 5.58 6.10 -0.93
C MET A 27 6.70 5.76 -1.92
N THR A 28 6.92 6.58 -2.95
CA THR A 28 7.93 6.34 -3.99
C THR A 28 9.33 6.16 -3.38
N THR A 29 9.74 7.06 -2.47
CA THR A 29 11.05 6.99 -1.81
C THR A 29 11.18 5.74 -0.95
N ILE A 30 10.11 5.37 -0.22
CA ILE A 30 10.09 4.15 0.59
C ILE A 30 10.19 2.92 -0.30
N THR A 31 9.45 2.87 -1.41
CA THR A 31 9.49 1.74 -2.34
C THR A 31 10.88 1.58 -2.95
N PHE A 32 11.57 2.68 -3.29
CA PHE A 32 12.98 2.63 -3.70
C PHE A 32 13.90 2.05 -2.62
N ALA A 33 13.71 2.44 -1.35
CA ALA A 33 14.51 1.90 -0.25
C ALA A 33 14.23 0.40 -0.05
N PHE A 34 12.95 0.02 -0.08
CA PHE A 34 12.51 -1.35 0.10
C PHE A 34 12.94 -2.25 -1.06
N SER A 35 12.80 -1.81 -2.31
CA SER A 35 13.19 -2.57 -3.50
C SER A 35 14.70 -2.85 -3.53
N ARG A 36 15.53 -1.88 -3.13
CA ARG A 36 16.98 -2.09 -3.02
C ARG A 36 17.36 -3.08 -1.92
N ALA A 37 16.64 -3.09 -0.81
CA ALA A 37 16.89 -4.06 0.25
C ALA A 37 16.45 -5.48 -0.17
N LEU A 38 15.25 -5.61 -0.74
CA LEU A 38 14.70 -6.88 -1.17
C LEU A 38 15.50 -7.49 -2.32
N SER A 39 15.87 -6.70 -3.32
CA SER A 39 16.59 -7.18 -4.50
C SER A 39 17.99 -7.72 -4.20
N GLN A 40 18.54 -7.51 -3.00
CA GLN A 40 19.82 -8.11 -2.61
C GLN A 40 19.77 -9.65 -2.58
N GLN A 41 18.58 -10.22 -2.45
CA GLN A 41 18.36 -11.68 -2.42
C GLN A 41 18.13 -12.26 -3.83
N TRP A 42 17.92 -11.43 -4.85
CA TRP A 42 17.57 -11.86 -6.20
C TRP A 42 18.80 -12.31 -7.00
N GLN A 43 18.59 -13.25 -7.90
CA GLN A 43 19.63 -13.86 -8.72
C GLN A 43 19.25 -13.85 -10.22
N SER A 44 20.26 -13.96 -11.08
CA SER A 44 20.02 -14.13 -12.52
C SER A 44 19.14 -15.35 -12.80
N GLY A 45 18.14 -15.19 -13.64
CA GLY A 45 17.13 -16.18 -13.96
C GLY A 45 15.87 -16.08 -13.07
N ASP A 46 15.85 -15.25 -12.03
CA ASP A 46 14.63 -14.89 -11.33
C ASP A 46 13.81 -13.91 -12.16
N ASN A 47 12.55 -13.74 -11.77
CA ASN A 47 11.67 -12.75 -12.35
C ASN A 47 10.83 -12.06 -11.28
N ILE A 48 10.29 -10.91 -11.64
CA ILE A 48 9.27 -10.19 -10.89
C ILE A 48 8.08 -9.87 -11.79
N VAL A 49 6.89 -9.75 -11.21
CA VAL A 49 5.68 -9.35 -11.92
C VAL A 49 5.22 -7.99 -11.43
N VAL A 50 5.03 -7.07 -12.36
CA VAL A 50 4.42 -5.74 -12.15
C VAL A 50 3.25 -5.58 -13.11
N THR A 51 2.41 -4.55 -12.96
CA THR A 51 1.25 -4.37 -13.82
C THR A 51 1.37 -3.13 -14.72
N GLN A 52 0.67 -3.12 -15.84
CA GLN A 52 0.52 -1.93 -16.69
C GLN A 52 -0.53 -0.94 -16.14
N LEU A 53 -1.28 -1.35 -15.13
CA LEU A 53 -2.34 -0.53 -14.52
C LEU A 53 -1.81 0.35 -13.39
N ASP A 54 -0.66 0.02 -12.82
CA ASP A 54 -0.14 0.65 -11.62
C ASP A 54 0.46 2.03 -11.88
N HIS A 55 0.46 2.84 -10.84
CA HIS A 55 1.27 4.06 -10.79
C HIS A 55 2.76 3.71 -10.95
N ASP A 56 3.51 4.52 -11.69
CA ASP A 56 4.92 4.25 -12.03
C ASP A 56 5.83 4.06 -10.80
N ALA A 57 5.47 4.63 -9.65
CA ALA A 57 6.18 4.37 -8.39
C ALA A 57 6.13 2.90 -7.94
N ASN A 58 5.10 2.14 -8.38
CA ASN A 58 4.98 0.69 -8.14
C ASN A 58 5.44 -0.16 -9.35
N VAL A 59 6.05 0.45 -10.34
CA VAL A 59 6.60 -0.21 -11.53
C VAL A 59 8.09 0.06 -11.65
N SER A 60 8.48 1.32 -11.85
CA SER A 60 9.87 1.70 -12.11
C SER A 60 10.81 1.41 -10.94
N THR A 61 10.34 1.51 -9.70
CA THR A 61 11.17 1.20 -8.52
C THR A 61 11.60 -0.26 -8.50
N TRP A 62 10.73 -1.16 -8.92
CA TRP A 62 10.98 -2.59 -9.03
C TRP A 62 11.78 -2.94 -10.27
N ALA A 63 11.43 -2.37 -11.43
CA ALA A 63 12.12 -2.59 -12.69
C ALA A 63 13.59 -2.15 -12.64
N LEU A 64 13.89 -1.04 -11.98
CA LEU A 64 15.27 -0.58 -11.79
C LEU A 64 16.06 -1.53 -10.87
N ALA A 65 15.45 -1.99 -9.77
CA ALA A 65 16.10 -2.96 -8.88
C ALA A 65 16.34 -4.31 -9.59
N ALA A 66 15.38 -4.77 -10.39
CA ALA A 66 15.50 -5.99 -11.19
C ALA A 66 16.61 -5.85 -12.24
N ARG A 67 16.68 -4.72 -12.97
CA ARG A 67 17.75 -4.43 -13.92
C ARG A 67 19.12 -4.51 -13.27
N ASP A 68 19.29 -3.92 -12.09
CA ASP A 68 20.56 -3.88 -11.38
C ASP A 68 21.03 -5.28 -10.91
N ARG A 69 20.11 -6.26 -10.90
CA ARG A 69 20.37 -7.67 -10.54
C ARG A 69 20.32 -8.65 -11.71
N GLY A 70 20.00 -8.17 -12.91
CA GLY A 70 19.84 -9.04 -14.08
C GLY A 70 18.61 -9.96 -13.98
N VAL A 71 17.54 -9.48 -13.33
CA VAL A 71 16.27 -10.19 -13.11
C VAL A 71 15.26 -9.75 -14.17
N GLU A 72 14.47 -10.69 -14.67
CA GLU A 72 13.43 -10.43 -15.65
C GLU A 72 12.25 -9.65 -15.02
N VAL A 73 11.73 -8.65 -15.74
CA VAL A 73 10.50 -7.94 -15.37
C VAL A 73 9.38 -8.35 -16.31
N ARG A 74 8.31 -8.91 -15.77
CA ARG A 74 7.11 -9.32 -16.49
C ARG A 74 5.97 -8.34 -16.20
N TYR A 75 5.32 -7.85 -17.25
CA TYR A 75 4.27 -6.84 -17.15
C TYR A 75 2.91 -7.48 -17.38
N ALA A 76 2.07 -7.54 -16.35
CA ALA A 76 0.68 -7.97 -16.49
C ALA A 76 -0.13 -6.93 -17.27
N GLN A 77 -0.95 -7.41 -18.19
CA GLN A 77 -1.73 -6.59 -19.11
C GLN A 77 -2.99 -6.03 -18.44
N ILE A 78 -3.60 -5.06 -19.09
CA ILE A 78 -4.93 -4.54 -18.78
C ILE A 78 -5.93 -5.03 -19.84
N ASN A 79 -7.19 -5.13 -19.45
CA ASN A 79 -8.29 -5.35 -20.39
C ASN A 79 -8.61 -4.02 -21.09
N PRO A 80 -8.40 -3.87 -22.40
CA PRO A 80 -8.62 -2.61 -23.08
C PRO A 80 -10.10 -2.17 -23.12
N ALA A 81 -11.02 -3.12 -22.92
CA ALA A 81 -12.46 -2.85 -23.01
C ALA A 81 -12.99 -2.07 -21.79
N ASP A 82 -12.41 -2.29 -20.59
CA ASP A 82 -12.91 -1.73 -19.35
C ASP A 82 -11.80 -1.15 -18.44
N CYS A 83 -10.55 -1.20 -18.90
CA CYS A 83 -9.37 -0.74 -18.16
C CYS A 83 -9.18 -1.42 -16.81
N THR A 84 -9.62 -2.67 -16.65
CA THR A 84 -9.32 -3.50 -15.49
C THR A 84 -8.01 -4.28 -15.67
N LEU A 85 -7.44 -4.75 -14.57
CA LEU A 85 -6.28 -5.65 -14.62
C LEU A 85 -6.71 -7.02 -15.17
N ASP A 86 -5.97 -7.54 -16.15
CA ASP A 86 -6.11 -8.93 -16.59
C ASP A 86 -5.43 -9.86 -15.57
N VAL A 87 -6.25 -10.40 -14.66
CA VAL A 87 -5.78 -11.24 -13.55
C VAL A 87 -5.27 -12.60 -14.05
N ASP A 88 -5.85 -13.13 -15.11
CA ASP A 88 -5.41 -14.41 -15.70
C ASP A 88 -4.05 -14.23 -16.38
N ASP A 89 -3.85 -13.12 -17.09
CA ASP A 89 -2.55 -12.78 -17.65
C ASP A 89 -1.50 -12.58 -16.54
N LEU A 90 -1.85 -11.88 -15.44
CA LEU A 90 -0.96 -11.73 -14.29
C LEU A 90 -0.54 -13.08 -13.72
N LYS A 91 -1.50 -13.98 -13.45
CA LYS A 91 -1.24 -15.33 -12.93
C LYS A 91 -0.36 -16.15 -13.85
N SER A 92 -0.57 -16.04 -15.17
CA SER A 92 0.25 -16.73 -16.18
C SER A 92 1.73 -16.36 -16.16
N LYS A 93 2.07 -15.21 -15.59
CA LYS A 93 3.43 -14.68 -15.50
C LYS A 93 4.16 -15.07 -14.21
N ILE A 94 3.46 -15.71 -13.27
CA ILE A 94 4.04 -16.17 -12.00
C ILE A 94 4.50 -17.62 -12.15
N ASP A 95 5.73 -17.90 -11.77
CA ASP A 95 6.31 -19.24 -11.75
C ASP A 95 7.24 -19.44 -10.53
N GLN A 96 7.90 -20.60 -10.43
CA GLN A 96 8.81 -20.97 -9.33
C GLN A 96 10.06 -20.05 -9.18
N ARG A 97 10.31 -19.17 -10.15
CA ARG A 97 11.40 -18.20 -10.13
C ARG A 97 10.92 -16.78 -9.83
N THR A 98 9.62 -16.61 -9.61
CA THR A 98 9.04 -15.29 -9.29
C THR A 98 9.38 -14.92 -7.86
N GLN A 99 10.07 -13.80 -7.68
CA GLN A 99 10.50 -13.29 -6.39
C GLN A 99 9.53 -12.28 -5.80
N LEU A 100 8.80 -11.57 -6.65
CA LEU A 100 7.88 -10.51 -6.24
C LEU A 100 6.73 -10.36 -7.22
N VAL A 101 5.54 -10.12 -6.67
CA VAL A 101 4.40 -9.57 -7.39
C VAL A 101 4.06 -8.21 -6.78
N ALA A 102 4.17 -7.14 -7.57
CA ALA A 102 3.80 -5.80 -7.15
C ALA A 102 2.51 -5.36 -7.85
N VAL A 103 1.50 -4.96 -7.06
CA VAL A 103 0.16 -4.64 -7.57
C VAL A 103 -0.52 -3.55 -6.74
N GLY A 104 -1.24 -2.63 -7.39
CA GLY A 104 -2.06 -1.62 -6.70
C GLY A 104 -3.40 -2.16 -6.24
N LEU A 105 -3.88 -1.74 -5.05
CA LEU A 105 -5.25 -2.03 -4.59
C LEU A 105 -6.31 -1.38 -5.48
N ALA A 106 -6.04 -0.15 -5.92
CA ALA A 106 -6.90 0.59 -6.83
C ALA A 106 -6.06 1.43 -7.80
N SER A 107 -6.49 1.48 -9.05
CA SER A 107 -5.83 2.29 -10.08
C SER A 107 -6.10 3.77 -9.87
N ASN A 108 -5.03 4.57 -9.85
CA ASN A 108 -5.13 6.02 -9.82
C ASN A 108 -5.61 6.63 -11.15
N SER A 109 -5.67 5.84 -12.22
CA SER A 109 -6.07 6.29 -13.56
C SER A 109 -7.51 5.93 -13.89
N SER A 110 -7.92 4.67 -13.68
CA SER A 110 -9.26 4.17 -14.00
C SER A 110 -10.20 4.10 -12.79
N GLY A 111 -9.66 4.11 -11.56
CA GLY A 111 -10.43 3.92 -10.34
C GLY A 111 -10.86 2.47 -10.09
N SER A 112 -10.49 1.54 -10.97
CA SER A 112 -10.79 0.11 -10.79
C SER A 112 -10.09 -0.46 -9.56
N ILE A 113 -10.80 -1.30 -8.80
CA ILE A 113 -10.26 -2.01 -7.62
C ILE A 113 -9.84 -3.40 -8.07
N ASN A 114 -8.60 -3.78 -7.75
CA ASN A 114 -8.04 -5.06 -8.11
C ASN A 114 -8.31 -6.13 -7.03
N PRO A 115 -8.48 -7.41 -7.39
CA PRO A 115 -8.68 -8.51 -6.45
C PRO A 115 -7.35 -8.93 -5.80
N VAL A 116 -6.73 -8.02 -5.04
CA VAL A 116 -5.35 -8.15 -4.55
C VAL A 116 -5.19 -9.30 -3.56
N ALA A 117 -6.21 -9.61 -2.74
CA ALA A 117 -6.16 -10.75 -1.83
C ALA A 117 -5.99 -12.08 -2.59
N GLU A 118 -6.72 -12.25 -3.71
CA GLU A 118 -6.59 -13.42 -4.60
C GLU A 118 -5.20 -13.48 -5.23
N ILE A 119 -4.67 -12.34 -5.69
CA ILE A 119 -3.33 -12.25 -6.29
C ILE A 119 -2.25 -12.60 -5.26
N CYS A 120 -2.33 -12.06 -4.04
CA CYS A 120 -1.39 -12.37 -2.95
C CYS A 120 -1.45 -13.86 -2.57
N GLN A 121 -2.65 -14.44 -2.51
CA GLN A 121 -2.83 -15.86 -2.23
C GLN A 121 -2.21 -16.72 -3.35
N TYR A 122 -2.37 -16.32 -4.61
CA TYR A 122 -1.78 -17.03 -5.74
C TYR A 122 -0.26 -16.92 -5.75
N ALA A 123 0.30 -15.72 -5.57
CA ALA A 123 1.75 -15.50 -5.47
C ALA A 123 2.42 -16.38 -4.40
N ARG A 124 1.77 -16.51 -3.24
CA ARG A 124 2.25 -17.35 -2.12
C ARG A 124 2.38 -18.83 -2.47
N GLN A 125 1.62 -19.36 -3.44
CA GLN A 125 1.75 -20.76 -3.89
C GLN A 125 3.08 -21.02 -4.60
N TYR A 126 3.76 -19.96 -5.03
CA TYR A 126 5.07 -19.99 -5.68
C TYR A 126 6.18 -19.40 -4.81
N ASP A 127 5.91 -19.19 -3.52
CA ASP A 127 6.83 -18.53 -2.58
C ASP A 127 7.23 -17.10 -2.99
N ALA A 128 6.47 -16.48 -3.91
CA ALA A 128 6.68 -15.11 -4.33
C ALA A 128 6.11 -14.12 -3.29
N LEU A 129 6.90 -13.09 -2.94
CA LEU A 129 6.45 -12.02 -2.07
C LEU A 129 5.45 -11.11 -2.79
N SER A 130 4.54 -10.51 -2.04
CA SER A 130 3.56 -9.55 -2.54
C SER A 130 3.79 -8.15 -1.94
N PHE A 131 3.90 -7.14 -2.82
CA PHE A 131 3.95 -5.74 -2.45
C PHE A 131 2.73 -5.00 -3.01
N VAL A 132 2.04 -4.26 -2.15
CA VAL A 132 0.76 -3.63 -2.48
C VAL A 132 0.87 -2.11 -2.41
N ASP A 133 0.53 -1.42 -3.50
CA ASP A 133 0.32 0.03 -3.50
C ASP A 133 -1.13 0.35 -3.12
N ALA A 134 -1.32 0.93 -1.94
CA ALA A 134 -2.62 1.34 -1.43
C ALA A 134 -2.82 2.87 -1.46
N VAL A 135 -1.96 3.61 -2.15
CA VAL A 135 -1.97 5.09 -2.15
C VAL A 135 -3.32 5.64 -2.61
N HIS A 136 -3.88 5.10 -3.68
CA HIS A 136 -5.16 5.56 -4.20
C HIS A 136 -6.37 4.97 -3.44
N TYR A 137 -6.22 3.81 -2.85
CA TYR A 137 -7.27 3.13 -2.08
C TYR A 137 -7.49 3.75 -0.69
N ALA A 138 -6.41 4.15 -0.02
CA ALA A 138 -6.38 4.62 1.36
C ALA A 138 -7.36 5.74 1.73
N PRO A 139 -7.67 6.74 0.87
CA PRO A 139 -8.66 7.78 1.22
C PRO A 139 -10.12 7.32 1.14
N HIS A 140 -10.41 6.24 0.41
CA HIS A 140 -11.77 5.84 0.05
C HIS A 140 -12.29 4.64 0.84
N ARG A 141 -11.40 3.73 1.21
CA ARG A 141 -11.75 2.46 1.87
C ARG A 141 -10.74 2.09 2.94
N LEU A 142 -11.23 1.42 3.98
CA LEU A 142 -10.38 0.93 5.05
C LEU A 142 -9.46 -0.18 4.53
N ILE A 143 -8.17 -0.03 4.79
CA ILE A 143 -7.17 -1.06 4.49
C ILE A 143 -7.20 -2.10 5.62
N ASP A 144 -7.12 -3.39 5.26
CA ASP A 144 -6.87 -4.48 6.18
C ASP A 144 -5.80 -5.42 5.63
N VAL A 145 -4.58 -5.29 6.14
CA VAL A 145 -3.44 -6.08 5.67
C VAL A 145 -3.57 -7.57 5.99
N GLN A 146 -4.37 -7.93 7.00
CA GLN A 146 -4.63 -9.33 7.36
C GLN A 146 -5.57 -9.98 6.34
N GLU A 147 -6.64 -9.29 5.95
CA GLU A 147 -7.56 -9.75 4.90
C GLU A 147 -6.91 -9.77 3.52
N ILE A 148 -6.11 -8.76 3.18
CA ILE A 148 -5.36 -8.69 1.92
C ILE A 148 -4.32 -9.82 1.88
N GLY A 149 -3.69 -10.13 2.99
CA GLY A 149 -2.69 -11.18 3.11
C GLY A 149 -1.38 -10.89 2.39
N CYS A 150 -1.04 -9.63 2.12
CA CYS A 150 0.22 -9.22 1.50
C CYS A 150 1.42 -9.33 2.45
N ASP A 151 2.63 -9.21 1.90
CA ASP A 151 3.87 -9.21 2.69
C ASP A 151 4.34 -7.80 3.03
N ALA A 152 4.04 -6.84 2.17
CA ALA A 152 4.25 -5.42 2.43
C ALA A 152 3.19 -4.57 1.69
N LEU A 153 2.88 -3.40 2.25
CA LEU A 153 1.92 -2.45 1.69
C LEU A 153 2.42 -1.03 1.92
N ALA A 154 2.28 -0.15 0.92
CA ALA A 154 2.65 1.25 1.05
C ALA A 154 1.52 2.21 0.71
N CYS A 155 1.48 3.34 1.42
CA CYS A 155 0.59 4.46 1.14
C CYS A 155 1.27 5.80 1.47
N SER A 156 0.56 6.90 1.23
CA SER A 156 1.05 8.25 1.51
C SER A 156 -0.04 9.07 2.21
N THR A 157 0.28 9.64 3.37
CA THR A 157 -0.72 10.29 4.23
C THR A 157 -1.39 11.51 3.61
N TYR A 158 -0.71 12.21 2.68
CA TYR A 158 -1.30 13.36 2.00
C TYR A 158 -2.51 13.00 1.11
N LYS A 159 -2.73 11.71 0.82
CA LYS A 159 -3.92 11.24 0.09
C LYS A 159 -5.14 11.11 1.02
N PHE A 160 -4.93 10.98 2.34
CA PHE A 160 -6.00 10.91 3.35
C PHE A 160 -5.82 11.98 4.44
N PHE A 161 -5.80 13.25 4.02
CA PHE A 161 -5.79 14.46 4.84
C PHE A 161 -4.54 14.72 5.67
N GLY A 162 -3.48 13.93 5.50
CA GLY A 162 -2.23 14.06 6.25
C GLY A 162 -1.17 14.91 5.53
N PRO A 163 -0.01 15.09 6.16
CA PRO A 163 1.14 15.76 5.57
C PRO A 163 1.83 14.88 4.51
N HIS A 164 2.81 15.45 3.80
CA HIS A 164 3.65 14.73 2.83
C HIS A 164 4.62 13.80 3.56
N ILE A 165 4.14 12.60 3.89
CA ILE A 165 4.92 11.51 4.46
C ILE A 165 4.41 10.18 3.88
N GLY A 166 5.33 9.27 3.59
CA GLY A 166 5.02 7.91 3.16
C GLY A 166 4.95 6.96 4.36
N VAL A 167 4.15 5.93 4.22
CA VAL A 167 3.98 4.85 5.18
C VAL A 167 4.18 3.52 4.46
N LEU A 168 5.02 2.66 5.01
CA LEU A 168 5.14 1.27 4.63
C LEU A 168 4.74 0.42 5.84
N TRP A 169 3.83 -0.49 5.63
CA TRP A 169 3.63 -1.65 6.49
C TRP A 169 4.33 -2.86 5.87
N GLY A 170 4.96 -3.68 6.67
CA GLY A 170 5.53 -4.93 6.21
C GLY A 170 5.55 -5.95 7.34
N LYS A 171 5.39 -7.23 7.00
CA LYS A 171 5.49 -8.32 7.98
C LYS A 171 6.78 -8.18 8.79
N LYS A 172 6.68 -8.25 10.10
CA LYS A 172 7.82 -8.06 11.00
C LYS A 172 9.00 -8.98 10.70
N SER A 173 8.72 -10.24 10.33
CA SER A 173 9.75 -11.20 9.91
C SER A 173 10.52 -10.70 8.69
N LEU A 174 9.81 -10.27 7.64
CA LEU A 174 10.40 -9.73 6.41
C LEU A 174 11.23 -8.46 6.69
N LEU A 175 10.66 -7.51 7.43
CA LEU A 175 11.35 -6.27 7.79
C LEU A 175 12.60 -6.53 8.65
N THR A 176 12.59 -7.56 9.47
CA THR A 176 13.73 -7.94 10.33
C THR A 176 14.84 -8.62 9.53
N GLU A 177 14.50 -9.46 8.58
CA GLU A 177 15.44 -10.17 7.72
C GLU A 177 16.18 -9.24 6.78
N LEU A 178 15.44 -8.39 6.06
CA LEU A 178 16.01 -7.51 5.05
C LEU A 178 16.99 -6.49 5.62
N GLN A 179 18.02 -6.19 4.85
CA GLN A 179 19.08 -5.23 5.23
C GLN A 179 18.95 -3.95 4.38
N PRO A 180 18.28 -2.91 4.88
CA PRO A 180 18.22 -1.63 4.18
C PRO A 180 19.57 -0.92 4.18
N TYR A 181 19.79 -0.05 3.18
CA TYR A 181 20.94 0.85 3.22
C TYR A 181 20.75 1.85 4.37
N LYS A 182 21.64 1.82 5.34
CA LYS A 182 21.65 2.70 6.48
C LYS A 182 23.08 3.09 6.88
N VAL A 183 23.23 4.18 7.61
CA VAL A 183 24.50 4.56 8.21
C VAL A 183 24.80 3.67 9.40
N GLU A 184 26.09 3.46 9.71
CA GLU A 184 26.53 2.56 10.79
C GLU A 184 25.91 2.88 12.16
N PRO A 185 25.75 4.16 12.59
CA PRO A 185 25.16 4.48 13.88
C PRO A 185 23.65 4.22 13.97
N ALA A 186 22.96 4.00 12.84
CA ALA A 186 21.52 3.71 12.86
C ALA A 186 21.26 2.35 13.51
N ALA A 187 20.16 2.26 14.24
CA ALA A 187 19.76 1.04 14.96
C ALA A 187 19.61 -0.17 14.01
N ASN A 188 19.70 -1.37 14.57
CA ASN A 188 19.54 -2.62 13.82
C ASN A 188 18.15 -3.25 13.97
N ASN A 189 17.37 -2.78 14.95
CA ASN A 189 15.99 -3.24 15.16
C ASN A 189 14.99 -2.54 14.22
N THR A 190 13.90 -3.20 13.92
CA THR A 190 12.73 -2.60 13.29
C THR A 190 11.94 -1.77 14.33
N PRO A 191 11.32 -0.66 13.93
CA PRO A 191 11.32 -0.04 12.59
C PRO A 191 12.54 0.83 12.30
N ASP A 192 13.36 1.13 13.30
CA ASP A 192 14.40 2.16 13.28
C ASP A 192 15.47 1.95 12.19
N LYS A 193 15.84 0.71 11.89
CA LYS A 193 16.83 0.42 10.82
C LYS A 193 16.39 0.88 9.43
N TRP A 194 15.08 1.05 9.22
CA TRP A 194 14.48 1.50 7.96
C TRP A 194 14.30 3.01 7.89
N MET A 195 14.20 3.66 9.05
CA MET A 195 13.96 5.09 9.18
C MET A 195 15.28 5.83 9.45
N THR A 196 16.15 5.88 8.44
CA THR A 196 17.48 6.47 8.55
C THR A 196 17.44 7.98 8.73
N GLY A 197 18.34 8.51 9.57
CA GLY A 197 18.48 9.94 9.88
C GLY A 197 17.38 10.47 10.82
N THR A 198 17.44 11.77 11.12
CA THR A 198 16.47 12.43 11.99
C THR A 198 15.09 12.45 11.35
N GLN A 199 14.09 12.00 12.09
CA GLN A 199 12.72 11.90 11.60
C GLN A 199 12.04 13.29 11.49
N ASN A 200 11.10 13.39 10.56
CA ASN A 200 10.22 14.55 10.46
C ASN A 200 9.09 14.43 11.50
N PHE A 201 9.39 14.78 12.75
CA PHE A 201 8.46 14.65 13.87
C PHE A 201 7.15 15.41 13.67
N ALA A 202 7.18 16.56 12.99
CA ALA A 202 5.98 17.32 12.68
C ALA A 202 5.05 16.55 11.74
N CYS A 203 5.60 15.92 10.68
CA CYS A 203 4.82 15.11 9.77
C CYS A 203 4.33 13.79 10.43
N LEU A 204 5.09 13.18 11.33
CA LEU A 204 4.63 12.03 12.11
C LEU A 204 3.41 12.38 12.97
N CYS A 205 3.45 13.53 13.65
CA CYS A 205 2.30 14.03 14.41
C CYS A 205 1.10 14.31 13.51
N GLY A 206 1.32 14.91 12.33
CA GLY A 206 0.27 15.18 11.35
C GLY A 206 -0.33 13.91 10.76
N ALA A 207 0.49 12.88 10.48
CA ALA A 207 0.01 11.58 10.01
C ALA A 207 -0.92 10.92 11.05
N ARG A 208 -0.51 10.93 12.32
CA ARG A 208 -1.37 10.48 13.41
C ARG A 208 -2.66 11.30 13.47
N ALA A 209 -2.57 12.63 13.41
CA ALA A 209 -3.73 13.51 13.48
C ALA A 209 -4.74 13.26 12.34
N ALA A 210 -4.26 12.92 11.13
CA ALA A 210 -5.12 12.53 10.02
C ALA A 210 -5.89 11.25 10.31
N VAL A 211 -5.24 10.23 10.87
CA VAL A 211 -5.91 8.99 11.28
C VAL A 211 -6.91 9.24 12.40
N ASP A 212 -6.52 10.02 13.43
CA ASP A 212 -7.39 10.38 14.53
C ASP A 212 -8.59 11.22 14.04
N TYR A 213 -8.42 12.08 13.02
CA TYR A 213 -9.51 12.84 12.39
C TYR A 213 -10.56 11.92 11.76
N ILE A 214 -10.12 10.92 10.97
CA ILE A 214 -11.04 9.95 10.35
C ILE A 214 -11.72 9.12 11.44
N ALA A 215 -11.00 8.65 12.45
CA ALA A 215 -11.59 7.91 13.56
C ALA A 215 -12.64 8.73 14.32
N ASN A 216 -12.43 10.04 14.49
CA ASN A 216 -13.40 10.93 15.14
C ASN A 216 -14.72 11.06 14.36
N ILE A 217 -14.70 10.92 13.02
CA ILE A 217 -15.94 10.80 12.23
C ILE A 217 -16.72 9.55 12.68
N GLY A 218 -16.04 8.42 12.83
CA GLY A 218 -16.67 7.17 13.29
C GLY A 218 -17.23 7.27 14.72
N HIS A 219 -16.47 7.87 15.65
CA HIS A 219 -16.96 8.15 17.00
C HIS A 219 -18.21 9.02 16.99
N SER A 220 -18.23 10.05 16.13
CA SER A 220 -19.39 10.95 16.01
C SER A 220 -20.61 10.25 15.42
N ILE A 221 -20.42 9.36 14.43
CA ILE A 221 -21.52 8.58 13.83
C ILE A 221 -22.11 7.58 14.83
N ALA A 222 -21.25 6.91 15.62
CA ALA A 222 -21.66 5.93 16.60
C ALA A 222 -22.21 6.56 17.89
N ASP A 223 -22.02 7.86 18.11
CA ASP A 223 -22.26 8.56 19.39
C ASP A 223 -21.55 7.87 20.57
N ASP A 224 -20.36 7.31 20.32
CA ASP A 224 -19.56 6.58 21.31
C ASP A 224 -18.05 6.90 21.17
N GLY A 225 -17.56 7.71 22.08
CA GLY A 225 -16.14 8.07 22.17
C GLY A 225 -15.24 7.00 22.80
N SER A 226 -15.80 5.87 23.27
CA SER A 226 -15.05 4.80 23.93
C SER A 226 -14.56 3.69 22.97
N LEU A 227 -15.02 3.71 21.72
CA LEU A 227 -14.63 2.73 20.70
C LEU A 227 -13.11 2.72 20.46
N SER A 228 -12.56 1.56 20.12
CA SER A 228 -11.19 1.49 19.65
C SER A 228 -11.01 2.32 18.38
N ARG A 229 -9.78 2.85 18.13
CA ARG A 229 -9.51 3.59 16.91
C ARG A 229 -9.84 2.75 15.66
N ARG A 230 -9.50 1.47 15.63
CA ARG A 230 -9.79 0.58 14.50
C ARG A 230 -11.30 0.45 14.25
N THR A 231 -12.10 0.26 15.29
CA THR A 231 -13.56 0.19 15.19
C THR A 231 -14.15 1.52 14.68
N ALA A 232 -13.67 2.65 15.20
CA ALA A 232 -14.11 3.96 14.76
C ALA A 232 -13.74 4.23 13.28
N LEU A 233 -12.53 3.82 12.84
CA LEU A 233 -12.13 3.88 11.44
C LEU A 233 -13.05 3.04 10.55
N GLN A 234 -13.44 1.82 10.97
CA GLN A 234 -14.37 0.99 10.20
C GLN A 234 -15.72 1.69 9.99
N ILE A 235 -16.26 2.28 11.04
CA ILE A 235 -17.55 3.02 10.97
C ILE A 235 -17.41 4.24 10.04
N ALA A 236 -16.32 4.99 10.16
CA ALA A 236 -16.06 6.15 9.32
C ALA A 236 -15.94 5.77 7.84
N TYR A 237 -15.17 4.73 7.51
CA TYR A 237 -14.98 4.31 6.13
C TYR A 237 -16.23 3.72 5.50
N ASN A 238 -17.06 3.00 6.26
CA ASN A 238 -18.36 2.56 5.75
C ASN A 238 -19.24 3.76 5.35
N ALA A 239 -19.26 4.82 6.16
CA ALA A 239 -20.03 6.02 5.84
C ALA A 239 -19.44 6.84 4.69
N ILE A 240 -18.08 6.90 4.58
CA ILE A 240 -17.39 7.54 3.45
C ILE A 240 -17.72 6.81 2.15
N GLU A 241 -17.63 5.48 2.13
CA GLU A 241 -17.94 4.65 0.96
C GLU A 241 -19.39 4.84 0.50
N ASP A 242 -20.36 4.80 1.41
CA ASP A 242 -21.76 5.02 1.10
C ASP A 242 -22.02 6.41 0.51
N TYR A 243 -21.37 7.43 1.06
CA TYR A 243 -21.48 8.80 0.59
C TYR A 243 -20.86 8.98 -0.80
N GLU A 244 -19.64 8.47 -1.01
CA GLU A 244 -18.93 8.54 -2.30
C GLU A 244 -19.67 7.76 -3.39
N ASN A 245 -20.20 6.57 -3.08
CA ASN A 245 -21.04 5.80 -3.99
C ASN A 245 -22.29 6.59 -4.42
N THR A 246 -22.91 7.32 -3.50
CA THR A 246 -24.06 8.19 -3.80
C THR A 246 -23.67 9.30 -4.79
N LEU A 247 -22.54 9.97 -4.55
CA LEU A 247 -22.02 11.02 -5.45
C LEU A 247 -21.65 10.47 -6.82
N CYS A 248 -21.01 9.30 -6.87
CA CYS A 248 -20.65 8.63 -8.11
C CYS A 248 -21.88 8.30 -8.95
N GLN A 249 -22.93 7.74 -8.34
CA GLN A 249 -24.20 7.47 -9.03
C GLN A 249 -24.87 8.73 -9.56
N GLN A 250 -24.88 9.82 -8.80
CA GLN A 250 -25.42 11.10 -9.26
C GLN A 250 -24.67 11.63 -10.49
N LEU A 251 -23.32 11.51 -10.48
CA LEU A 251 -22.49 11.91 -11.60
C LEU A 251 -22.78 11.07 -12.85
N LEU A 252 -22.82 9.74 -12.71
CA LEU A 252 -23.07 8.82 -13.83
C LEU A 252 -24.43 9.06 -14.48
N VAL A 253 -25.49 9.19 -13.68
CA VAL A 253 -26.84 9.52 -14.17
C VAL A 253 -26.89 10.88 -14.87
N GLY A 254 -26.10 11.85 -14.38
CA GLY A 254 -25.97 13.16 -15.03
C GLY A 254 -25.28 13.08 -16.39
N LEU A 255 -24.19 12.30 -16.49
CA LEU A 255 -23.46 12.11 -17.74
C LEU A 255 -24.28 11.34 -18.79
N GLU A 256 -25.01 10.30 -18.40
CA GLU A 256 -25.90 9.56 -19.31
C GLU A 256 -26.94 10.48 -19.99
N LYS A 257 -27.50 11.44 -19.25
CA LYS A 257 -28.46 12.42 -19.83
C LYS A 257 -27.80 13.34 -20.85
N ILE A 258 -26.53 13.68 -20.69
CA ILE A 258 -25.78 14.53 -21.63
C ILE A 258 -25.44 13.75 -22.90
N VAL A 259 -25.04 12.47 -22.76
CA VAL A 259 -24.70 11.63 -23.93
C VAL A 259 -25.94 11.25 -24.74
N ALA A 260 -27.11 11.17 -24.11
CA ALA A 260 -28.36 10.81 -24.76
C ALA A 260 -29.06 12.02 -25.46
N SER A 261 -28.57 13.25 -25.27
CA SER A 261 -29.08 14.50 -25.87
C SER A 261 -28.29 14.86 -27.12
#